data_d5f14e4df207381015184481bccc20d8
#
_entry.id   d5f14e4df207381015184481bccc20d8
#
_cell.length_a   1.000
_cell.length_b   1.000
_cell.length_c   1.000
_cell.angle_alpha   90.00
_cell.angle_beta   90.00
_cell.angle_gamma   90.00
#
_symmetry.space_group_name_H-M   'P 1'
#
loop_
_entity.id
_entity.type
_entity.pdbx_description
1 polymer ?
#
loop_
_entity_poly.entity_id
_entity_poly.type
_entity_poly.pdbx_seq_one_letter_code
_entity_poly.pdbx_strand_id
1 'polypeptide(L)'
;MDFGIFFAAMVALIYGADFIIKESERIALHFNISHFVIGATLVAFGTSLPEMAASMMASRQGKSDMAVANVVGSVIFNITLVLGIVFFISKKMLPNRDLFSLDSAWVIIPLVLFFVMIQDGIISRIDGILYLLLMVSYLIFLFTYSREDLEGDIDEDLVKEKFNWTKTIILLLVGFTLTIGGANFVV
;
A
#
# COMPACT_ATOMS: atom_id res chain seq x y z
N MET A 1 -23.95 2.04 16.50
CA MET A 1 -23.63 2.42 15.12
C MET A 1 -24.73 1.89 14.22
N ASP A 2 -25.38 2.72 13.43
CA ASP A 2 -26.50 2.28 12.61
C ASP A 2 -25.97 1.41 11.46
N PHE A 3 -26.58 0.24 11.24
CA PHE A 3 -26.23 -0.67 10.16
C PHE A 3 -26.15 0.04 8.80
N GLY A 4 -27.00 1.07 8.60
CA GLY A 4 -26.98 1.88 7.37
C GLY A 4 -25.69 2.66 7.17
N ILE A 5 -25.14 3.25 8.23
CA ILE A 5 -23.86 3.99 8.19
C ILE A 5 -22.70 3.03 7.90
N PHE A 6 -22.69 1.87 8.55
CA PHE A 6 -21.69 0.84 8.31
C PHE A 6 -21.67 0.36 6.84
N PHE A 7 -22.84 0.03 6.27
CA PHE A 7 -22.93 -0.37 4.88
C PHE A 7 -22.52 0.75 3.91
N ALA A 8 -22.93 2.00 4.18
CA ALA A 8 -22.51 3.14 3.36
C ALA A 8 -20.99 3.37 3.42
N ALA A 9 -20.39 3.21 4.60
CA ALA A 9 -18.95 3.30 4.80
C ALA A 9 -18.17 2.19 4.07
N MET A 10 -18.68 0.95 4.11
CA MET A 10 -18.10 -0.17 3.35
C MET A 10 -18.16 0.07 1.84
N VAL A 11 -19.30 0.56 1.33
CA VAL A 11 -19.45 0.91 -0.09
C VAL A 11 -18.49 2.04 -0.48
N ALA A 12 -18.37 3.09 0.36
CA ALA A 12 -17.43 4.17 0.13
C ALA A 12 -15.98 3.69 0.09
N LEU A 13 -15.60 2.76 0.98
CA LEU A 13 -14.28 2.17 1.04
C LEU A 13 -13.96 1.38 -0.24
N ILE A 14 -14.89 0.54 -0.71
CA ILE A 14 -14.71 -0.28 -1.92
C ILE A 14 -14.57 0.61 -3.17
N TYR A 15 -15.47 1.57 -3.36
CA TYR A 15 -15.39 2.49 -4.50
C TYR A 15 -14.17 3.40 -4.43
N GLY A 16 -13.77 3.82 -3.22
CA GLY A 16 -12.56 4.59 -3.01
C GLY A 16 -11.31 3.84 -3.44
N ALA A 17 -11.21 2.57 -3.03
CA ALA A 17 -10.10 1.69 -3.44
C ALA A 17 -10.09 1.46 -4.98
N ASP A 18 -11.25 1.22 -5.59
CA ASP A 18 -11.37 1.04 -7.04
C ASP A 18 -10.89 2.28 -7.82
N PHE A 19 -11.24 3.50 -7.38
CA PHE A 19 -10.73 4.73 -7.98
C PHE A 19 -9.21 4.86 -7.83
N ILE A 20 -8.64 4.55 -6.67
CA ILE A 20 -7.20 4.59 -6.46
C ILE A 20 -6.50 3.63 -7.42
N ILE A 21 -6.97 2.39 -7.54
CA ILE A 21 -6.37 1.38 -8.41
C ILE A 21 -6.43 1.84 -9.87
N LYS A 22 -7.61 2.15 -10.40
CA LYS A 22 -7.79 2.54 -11.80
C LYS A 22 -6.99 3.77 -12.21
N GLU A 23 -6.98 4.80 -11.38
CA GLU A 23 -6.23 6.01 -11.72
C GLU A 23 -4.71 5.82 -11.54
N SER A 24 -4.29 4.92 -10.65
CA SER A 24 -2.88 4.50 -10.53
C SER A 24 -2.42 3.74 -11.78
N GLU A 25 -3.25 2.85 -12.32
CA GLU A 25 -2.99 2.16 -13.60
C GLU A 25 -2.89 3.14 -14.76
N ARG A 26 -3.75 4.16 -14.83
CA ARG A 26 -3.67 5.23 -15.85
C ARG A 26 -2.36 6.01 -15.76
N ILE A 27 -1.89 6.30 -14.55
CA ILE A 27 -0.59 6.95 -14.34
C ILE A 27 0.54 6.03 -14.82
N ALA A 28 0.47 4.73 -14.47
CA ALA A 28 1.46 3.75 -14.90
C ALA A 28 1.59 3.71 -16.42
N LEU A 29 0.46 3.62 -17.12
CA LEU A 29 0.39 3.62 -18.57
C LEU A 29 0.96 4.90 -19.19
N HIS A 30 0.62 6.07 -18.62
CA HIS A 30 1.08 7.35 -19.13
C HIS A 30 2.60 7.54 -19.02
N PHE A 31 3.21 7.07 -17.94
CA PHE A 31 4.65 7.16 -17.70
C PHE A 31 5.45 5.94 -18.15
N ASN A 32 4.79 4.95 -18.73
CA ASN A 32 5.43 3.69 -19.08
C ASN A 32 6.09 3.02 -17.85
N ILE A 33 5.40 3.07 -16.70
CA ILE A 33 5.83 2.50 -15.42
C ILE A 33 5.11 1.16 -15.25
N SER A 34 5.80 0.13 -14.76
CA SER A 34 5.18 -1.18 -14.54
C SER A 34 4.05 -1.12 -13.49
N HIS A 35 3.00 -1.92 -13.69
CA HIS A 35 1.89 -2.07 -12.74
C HIS A 35 2.38 -2.50 -11.36
N PHE A 36 3.44 -3.30 -11.30
CA PHE A 36 4.07 -3.71 -10.06
C PHE A 36 4.59 -2.50 -9.25
N VAL A 37 5.30 -1.58 -9.90
CA VAL A 37 5.82 -0.37 -9.23
C VAL A 37 4.70 0.50 -8.69
N ILE A 38 3.65 0.73 -9.48
CA ILE A 38 2.50 1.52 -9.03
C ILE A 38 1.77 0.83 -7.87
N GLY A 39 1.55 -0.47 -7.94
CA GLY A 39 0.97 -1.25 -6.85
C GLY A 39 1.80 -1.19 -5.57
N ALA A 40 3.11 -1.40 -5.70
CA ALA A 40 4.05 -1.38 -4.57
C ALA A 40 4.33 0.03 -4.01
N THR A 41 3.94 1.10 -4.70
CA THR A 41 4.15 2.49 -4.27
C THR A 41 2.84 3.21 -4.00
N LEU A 42 2.20 3.73 -5.04
CA LEU A 42 1.05 4.63 -4.91
C LEU A 42 -0.16 3.95 -4.25
N VAL A 43 -0.48 2.73 -4.68
CA VAL A 43 -1.61 1.97 -4.12
C VAL A 43 -1.30 1.55 -2.68
N ALA A 44 -0.12 0.97 -2.44
CA ALA A 44 0.29 0.54 -1.10
C ALA A 44 0.36 1.72 -0.12
N PHE A 45 0.95 2.85 -0.53
CA PHE A 45 0.98 4.07 0.28
C PHE A 45 -0.43 4.58 0.59
N GLY A 46 -1.29 4.68 -0.43
CA GLY A 46 -2.64 5.20 -0.28
C GLY A 46 -3.52 4.36 0.64
N THR A 47 -3.43 3.04 0.54
CA THR A 47 -4.20 2.12 1.40
C THR A 47 -3.66 2.09 2.83
N SER A 48 -2.38 2.40 3.05
CA SER A 48 -1.76 2.45 4.39
C SER A 48 -1.85 3.83 5.06
N LEU A 49 -2.42 4.86 4.42
CA LEU A 49 -2.59 6.18 5.03
C LEU A 49 -3.39 6.16 6.34
N PRO A 50 -4.52 5.43 6.47
CA PRO A 50 -5.25 5.34 7.73
C PRO A 50 -4.40 4.78 8.87
N GLU A 51 -3.66 3.70 8.62
CA GLU A 51 -2.78 3.07 9.60
C GLU A 51 -1.64 4.01 10.02
N MET A 52 -1.05 4.72 9.07
CA MET A 52 -0.03 5.74 9.36
C MET A 52 -0.59 6.85 10.24
N ALA A 53 -1.76 7.40 9.90
CA ALA A 53 -2.40 8.45 10.67
C ALA A 53 -2.72 7.99 12.10
N ALA A 54 -3.28 6.78 12.26
CA ALA A 54 -3.60 6.19 13.56
C ALA A 54 -2.33 5.98 14.41
N SER A 55 -1.26 5.42 13.84
CA SER A 55 0.00 5.19 14.55
C SER A 55 0.70 6.49 14.94
N MET A 56 0.70 7.49 14.06
CA MET A 56 1.26 8.83 14.37
C MET A 56 0.48 9.51 15.50
N MET A 57 -0.84 9.41 15.50
CA MET A 57 -1.68 9.98 16.56
C MET A 57 -1.45 9.26 17.88
N ALA A 58 -1.40 7.93 17.88
CA ALA A 58 -1.10 7.14 19.07
C ALA A 58 0.27 7.49 19.66
N SER A 59 1.31 7.61 18.81
CA SER A 59 2.65 8.01 19.22
C SER A 59 2.66 9.41 19.83
N ARG A 60 1.96 10.39 19.26
CA ARG A 60 1.82 11.74 19.80
C ARG A 60 1.12 11.77 21.16
N GLN A 61 0.20 10.86 21.40
CA GLN A 61 -0.51 10.71 22.70
C GLN A 61 0.29 9.91 23.73
N GLY A 62 1.54 9.52 23.43
CA GLY A 62 2.37 8.70 24.31
C GLY A 62 1.94 7.23 24.38
N LYS A 63 1.08 6.76 23.46
CA LYS A 63 0.62 5.37 23.36
C LYS A 63 1.50 4.58 22.39
N SER A 64 2.79 4.48 22.69
CA SER A 64 3.79 3.87 21.79
C SER A 64 3.49 2.42 21.47
N ASP A 65 3.03 1.64 22.44
CA ASP A 65 2.66 0.22 22.24
C ASP A 65 1.55 0.07 21.21
N MET A 66 0.55 0.95 21.24
CA MET A 66 -0.54 0.96 20.27
C MET A 66 -0.03 1.30 18.87
N ALA A 67 0.89 2.27 18.75
CA ALA A 67 1.47 2.66 17.47
C ALA A 67 2.25 1.50 16.83
N VAL A 68 3.09 0.81 17.62
CA VAL A 68 3.88 -0.34 17.16
C VAL A 68 2.96 -1.53 16.85
N ALA A 69 2.00 -1.84 17.74
CA ALA A 69 1.07 -2.94 17.53
C ALA A 69 0.22 -2.77 16.27
N ASN A 70 -0.20 -1.54 15.94
CA ASN A 70 -0.96 -1.26 14.71
C ASN A 70 -0.14 -1.57 13.46
N VAL A 71 1.13 -1.13 13.40
CA VAL A 71 2.01 -1.40 12.24
C VAL A 71 2.33 -2.88 12.11
N VAL A 72 2.75 -3.53 13.20
CA VAL A 72 3.10 -4.97 13.19
C VAL A 72 1.87 -5.82 12.89
N GLY A 73 0.73 -5.49 13.50
CA GLY A 73 -0.54 -6.19 13.27
C GLY A 73 -0.98 -6.11 11.81
N SER A 74 -0.90 -4.93 11.20
CA SER A 74 -1.23 -4.73 9.78
C SER A 74 -0.36 -5.62 8.86
N VAL A 75 0.94 -5.70 9.10
CA VAL A 75 1.84 -6.58 8.34
C VAL A 75 1.45 -8.04 8.50
N ILE A 76 1.18 -8.50 9.72
CA ILE A 76 0.75 -9.89 9.99
C ILE A 76 -0.56 -10.20 9.25
N PHE A 77 -1.56 -9.33 9.36
CA PHE A 77 -2.85 -9.52 8.68
C PHE A 77 -2.70 -9.54 7.16
N ASN A 78 -1.89 -8.65 6.59
CA ASN A 78 -1.67 -8.62 5.15
C ASN A 78 -1.00 -9.91 4.64
N ILE A 79 -0.01 -10.43 5.34
CA ILE A 79 0.70 -11.64 4.93
C ILE A 79 -0.14 -12.91 5.20
N THR A 80 -0.87 -12.97 6.30
CA THR A 80 -1.59 -14.20 6.67
C THR A 80 -3.00 -14.23 6.10
N LEU A 81 -3.83 -13.25 6.43
CA LEU A 81 -5.23 -13.24 6.05
C LEU A 81 -5.42 -12.82 4.59
N VAL A 82 -4.86 -11.67 4.20
CA VAL A 82 -5.09 -11.12 2.85
C VAL A 82 -4.47 -12.03 1.79
N LEU A 83 -3.18 -12.35 1.90
CA LEU A 83 -2.54 -13.30 0.97
C LEU A 83 -3.16 -14.69 1.04
N GLY A 84 -3.54 -15.17 2.23
CA GLY A 84 -4.23 -16.44 2.41
C GLY A 84 -5.53 -16.50 1.63
N ILE A 85 -6.37 -15.46 1.71
CA ILE A 85 -7.62 -15.36 0.94
C ILE A 85 -7.32 -15.27 -0.57
N VAL A 86 -6.35 -14.44 -0.96
CA VAL A 86 -5.95 -14.30 -2.38
C VAL A 86 -5.53 -15.65 -2.95
N PHE A 87 -4.68 -16.43 -2.27
CA PHE A 87 -4.25 -17.75 -2.72
C PHE A 87 -5.39 -18.77 -2.73
N PHE A 88 -6.33 -18.65 -1.80
CA PHE A 88 -7.49 -19.54 -1.75
C PHE A 88 -8.46 -19.32 -2.92
N ILE A 89 -8.67 -18.05 -3.31
CA ILE A 89 -9.60 -17.70 -4.41
C ILE A 89 -8.92 -17.87 -5.77
N SER A 90 -7.64 -17.59 -5.89
CA SER A 90 -6.91 -17.63 -7.15
C SER A 90 -6.63 -19.07 -7.57
N LYS A 91 -7.05 -19.45 -8.77
CA LYS A 91 -6.79 -20.79 -9.32
C LYS A 91 -5.30 -21.03 -9.60
N LYS A 92 -4.58 -20.01 -10.03
CA LYS A 92 -3.15 -20.04 -10.31
C LYS A 92 -2.61 -18.60 -10.33
N MET A 93 -1.59 -18.34 -9.56
CA MET A 93 -0.84 -17.08 -9.60
C MET A 93 0.54 -17.37 -10.16
N LEU A 94 0.86 -16.77 -11.28
CA LEU A 94 2.20 -16.79 -11.87
C LEU A 94 2.67 -15.35 -11.96
N PRO A 95 3.43 -14.85 -10.98
CA PRO A 95 4.01 -13.52 -11.10
C PRO A 95 4.99 -13.51 -12.27
N ASN A 96 4.91 -12.49 -13.12
CA ASN A 96 5.83 -12.30 -14.23
C ASN A 96 7.24 -11.87 -13.76
N ARG A 97 7.36 -11.49 -12.50
CA ARG A 97 8.61 -11.04 -11.85
C ARG A 97 9.12 -12.11 -10.89
N ASP A 98 10.43 -12.30 -10.86
CA ASP A 98 11.08 -13.17 -9.85
C ASP A 98 11.09 -12.46 -8.48
N LEU A 99 9.98 -12.62 -7.76
CA LEU A 99 9.81 -12.05 -6.42
C LEU A 99 10.81 -12.61 -5.42
N PHE A 100 11.30 -13.83 -5.64
CA PHE A 100 12.21 -14.47 -4.71
C PHE A 100 13.62 -13.88 -4.80
N SER A 101 14.16 -13.73 -6.01
CA SER A 101 15.53 -13.24 -6.18
C SER A 101 15.65 -11.72 -6.04
N LEU A 102 14.62 -10.97 -6.43
CA LEU A 102 14.68 -9.52 -6.49
C LEU A 102 14.03 -8.83 -5.28
N ASP A 103 12.85 -9.30 -4.86
CA ASP A 103 12.02 -8.55 -3.92
C ASP A 103 12.06 -9.10 -2.48
N SER A 104 12.40 -10.39 -2.30
CA SER A 104 12.43 -11.01 -0.96
C SER A 104 13.35 -10.31 0.03
N ALA A 105 14.50 -9.79 -0.42
CA ALA A 105 15.42 -9.06 0.42
C ALA A 105 14.78 -7.80 1.01
N TRP A 106 13.96 -7.08 0.24
CA TRP A 106 13.27 -5.86 0.67
C TRP A 106 12.13 -6.14 1.67
N VAL A 107 11.67 -7.37 1.79
CA VAL A 107 10.75 -7.80 2.85
C VAL A 107 11.51 -8.25 4.08
N ILE A 108 12.57 -9.04 3.91
CA ILE A 108 13.32 -9.65 5.01
C ILE A 108 14.18 -8.64 5.75
N ILE A 109 14.89 -7.75 5.04
CA ILE A 109 15.81 -6.78 5.65
C ILE A 109 15.09 -5.86 6.64
N PRO A 110 13.96 -5.19 6.31
CA PRO A 110 13.23 -4.37 7.27
C PRO A 110 12.77 -5.15 8.50
N LEU A 111 12.32 -6.39 8.30
CA LEU A 111 11.86 -7.25 9.39
C LEU A 111 12.99 -7.60 10.37
N VAL A 112 14.14 -8.00 9.83
CA VAL A 112 15.33 -8.31 10.65
C VAL A 112 15.84 -7.07 11.38
N LEU A 113 15.91 -5.93 10.69
CA LEU A 113 16.28 -4.65 11.32
C LEU A 113 15.34 -4.28 12.45
N PHE A 114 14.03 -4.45 12.27
CA PHE A 114 13.05 -4.20 13.32
C PHE A 114 13.35 -5.05 14.55
N PHE A 115 13.57 -6.36 14.37
CA PHE A 115 13.93 -7.25 15.46
C PHE A 115 15.20 -6.84 16.20
N VAL A 116 16.22 -6.36 15.50
CA VAL A 116 17.47 -5.88 16.11
C VAL A 116 17.23 -4.59 16.89
N MET A 117 16.49 -3.65 16.31
CA MET A 117 16.25 -2.32 16.90
C MET A 117 15.40 -2.37 18.17
N ILE A 118 14.46 -3.32 18.26
CA ILE A 118 13.59 -3.42 19.46
C ILE A 118 14.23 -4.18 20.63
N GLN A 119 15.45 -4.69 20.51
CA GLN A 119 16.10 -5.49 21.57
C GLN A 119 16.31 -4.70 22.86
N ASP A 120 16.51 -3.41 22.77
CA ASP A 120 16.67 -2.51 23.94
C ASP A 120 15.32 -1.98 24.48
N GLY A 121 14.20 -2.34 23.83
CA GLY A 121 12.85 -1.89 24.20
C GLY A 121 12.54 -0.44 23.83
N ILE A 122 13.41 0.23 23.06
CA ILE A 122 13.28 1.64 22.71
C ILE A 122 13.38 1.80 21.19
N ILE A 123 12.37 2.39 20.58
CA ILE A 123 12.44 2.82 19.18
C ILE A 123 12.84 4.29 19.16
N SER A 124 14.06 4.57 18.73
CA SER A 124 14.64 5.90 18.72
C SER A 124 14.34 6.66 17.41
N ARG A 125 14.63 7.97 17.42
CA ARG A 125 14.55 8.79 16.18
C ARG A 125 15.56 8.35 15.12
N ILE A 126 16.70 7.79 15.53
CA ILE A 126 17.73 7.29 14.62
C ILE A 126 17.17 6.07 13.86
N ASP A 127 16.50 5.16 14.56
CA ASP A 127 15.84 4.01 13.95
C ASP A 127 14.81 4.45 12.91
N GLY A 128 14.02 5.47 13.22
CA GLY A 128 13.07 6.06 12.29
C GLY A 128 13.74 6.63 11.03
N ILE A 129 14.89 7.34 11.18
CA ILE A 129 15.66 7.87 10.06
C ILE A 129 16.21 6.72 9.18
N LEU A 130 16.73 5.66 9.79
CA LEU A 130 17.23 4.49 9.07
C LEU A 130 16.13 3.81 8.25
N TYR A 131 14.91 3.69 8.80
CA TYR A 131 13.74 3.17 8.05
C TYR A 131 13.33 4.08 6.90
N LEU A 132 13.37 5.39 7.07
CA LEU A 132 13.09 6.33 5.97
C LEU A 132 14.13 6.22 4.86
N LEU A 133 15.42 6.07 5.20
CA LEU A 133 16.48 5.85 4.22
C LEU A 133 16.31 4.50 3.49
N LEU A 134 15.91 3.45 4.22
CA LEU A 134 15.61 2.16 3.63
C LEU A 134 14.43 2.23 2.66
N MET A 135 13.37 2.98 3.00
CA MET A 135 12.24 3.24 2.11
C MET A 135 12.66 3.98 0.84
N VAL A 136 13.49 5.02 0.95
CA VAL A 136 14.03 5.73 -0.21
C VAL A 136 14.86 4.78 -1.09
N SER A 137 15.69 3.94 -0.49
CA SER A 137 16.50 2.94 -1.21
C SER A 137 15.60 1.93 -1.94
N TYR A 138 14.52 1.48 -1.31
CA TYR A 138 13.52 0.62 -1.94
C TYR A 138 12.84 1.28 -3.14
N LEU A 139 12.43 2.54 -3.01
CA LEU A 139 11.84 3.28 -4.13
C LEU A 139 12.82 3.42 -5.30
N ILE A 140 14.09 3.75 -5.03
CA ILE A 140 15.14 3.81 -6.06
C ILE A 140 15.28 2.45 -6.75
N PHE A 141 15.34 1.36 -5.98
CA PHE A 141 15.39 0.00 -6.50
C PHE A 141 14.20 -0.30 -7.41
N LEU A 142 12.97 -0.03 -6.95
CA LEU A 142 11.76 -0.26 -7.73
C LEU A 142 11.79 0.48 -9.08
N PHE A 143 12.10 1.76 -9.07
CA PHE A 143 12.13 2.57 -10.30
C PHE A 143 13.29 2.20 -11.24
N THR A 144 14.37 1.64 -10.71
CA THR A 144 15.55 1.25 -11.52
C THR A 144 15.36 -0.11 -12.17
N TYR A 145 14.86 -1.09 -11.40
CA TYR A 145 14.80 -2.48 -11.83
C TYR A 145 13.46 -2.94 -12.42
N SER A 146 12.41 -2.15 -12.28
CA SER A 146 11.06 -2.55 -12.77
C SER A 146 10.69 -1.99 -14.13
N ARG A 147 11.62 -1.46 -14.89
CA ARG A 147 11.37 -0.98 -16.26
C ARG A 147 11.11 -2.09 -17.27
N GLU A 148 11.49 -3.33 -16.95
CA GLU A 148 11.40 -4.47 -17.87
C GLU A 148 10.05 -5.20 -17.85
N ASP A 149 9.21 -4.99 -16.83
CA ASP A 149 7.96 -5.75 -16.63
C ASP A 149 6.72 -4.97 -17.12
N LEU A 150 6.76 -4.42 -18.34
CA LEU A 150 5.60 -3.71 -18.93
C LEU A 150 4.54 -4.67 -19.50
N GLU A 151 4.80 -5.98 -19.55
CA GLU A 151 3.90 -7.00 -20.05
C GLU A 151 2.97 -7.53 -18.94
N GLY A 152 2.07 -6.70 -18.44
CA GLY A 152 0.91 -7.12 -17.66
C GLY A 152 -0.36 -7.06 -18.49
N ASP A 153 -1.39 -7.81 -18.11
CA ASP A 153 -2.74 -7.68 -18.68
C ASP A 153 -3.24 -6.25 -18.48
N ILE A 154 -3.05 -5.42 -19.51
CA ILE A 154 -3.51 -4.04 -19.53
C ILE A 154 -5.00 -4.08 -19.85
N ASP A 155 -5.82 -3.46 -19.03
CA ASP A 155 -7.23 -3.23 -19.35
C ASP A 155 -7.29 -2.40 -20.64
N GLU A 156 -7.70 -3.04 -21.74
CA GLU A 156 -7.72 -2.43 -23.09
C GLU A 156 -8.55 -1.15 -23.13
N ASP A 157 -9.53 -1.01 -22.24
CA ASP A 157 -10.38 0.17 -22.18
C ASP A 157 -9.63 1.38 -21.58
N LEU A 158 -8.67 1.16 -20.67
CA LEU A 158 -7.82 2.22 -20.12
C LEU A 158 -6.80 2.74 -21.14
N VAL A 159 -6.36 1.90 -22.08
CA VAL A 159 -5.42 2.31 -23.14
C VAL A 159 -6.09 3.23 -24.17
N LYS A 160 -7.39 3.07 -24.38
CA LYS A 160 -8.16 3.85 -25.39
C LYS A 160 -8.54 5.26 -24.90
N GLU A 161 -8.62 5.51 -23.58
CA GLU A 161 -8.92 6.83 -23.04
C GLU A 161 -7.69 7.74 -23.07
N LYS A 162 -7.86 8.96 -23.60
CA LYS A 162 -6.82 9.99 -23.52
C LYS A 162 -6.55 10.34 -22.05
N PHE A 163 -5.30 10.24 -21.63
CA PHE A 163 -4.87 10.60 -20.29
C PHE A 163 -5.19 12.08 -19.97
N ASN A 164 -5.84 12.32 -18.84
CA ASN A 164 -6.22 13.66 -18.39
C ASN A 164 -5.82 13.88 -16.93
N TRP A 165 -4.76 14.65 -16.70
CA TRP A 165 -4.24 14.95 -15.37
C TRP A 165 -5.29 15.45 -14.39
N THR A 166 -6.14 16.39 -14.82
CA THR A 166 -7.16 16.96 -13.94
C THR A 166 -8.16 15.92 -13.47
N LYS A 167 -8.65 15.07 -14.41
CA LYS A 167 -9.58 13.97 -14.09
C LYS A 167 -8.92 12.98 -13.14
N THR A 168 -7.71 12.53 -13.44
CA THR A 168 -6.94 11.55 -12.64
C THR A 168 -6.68 12.06 -11.23
N ILE A 169 -6.20 13.29 -11.06
CA ILE A 169 -5.93 13.86 -9.73
C ILE A 169 -7.23 13.99 -8.93
N ILE A 170 -8.32 14.48 -9.53
CA ILE A 170 -9.61 14.60 -8.83
C ILE A 170 -10.11 13.21 -8.38
N LEU A 171 -10.07 12.20 -9.25
CA LEU A 171 -10.53 10.85 -8.92
C LEU A 171 -9.65 10.17 -7.87
N LEU A 172 -8.33 10.39 -7.89
CA LEU A 172 -7.44 9.95 -6.82
C LEU A 172 -7.78 10.60 -5.48
N LEU A 173 -7.98 11.92 -5.45
CA LEU A 173 -8.37 12.63 -4.22
C LEU A 173 -9.72 12.15 -3.69
N VAL A 174 -10.69 11.94 -4.57
CA VAL A 174 -11.99 11.35 -4.22
C VAL A 174 -11.80 9.93 -3.68
N GLY A 175 -10.98 9.11 -4.36
CA GLY A 175 -10.66 7.75 -3.92
C GLY A 175 -10.05 7.72 -2.52
N PHE A 176 -9.02 8.51 -2.26
CA PHE A 176 -8.40 8.61 -0.93
C PHE A 176 -9.40 9.12 0.13
N THR A 177 -10.20 10.14 -0.19
CA THR A 177 -11.20 10.68 0.75
C THR A 177 -12.25 9.65 1.10
N LEU A 178 -12.75 8.89 0.12
CA LEU A 178 -13.72 7.82 0.33
C LEU A 178 -13.12 6.65 1.12
N THR A 179 -11.88 6.26 0.82
CA THR A 179 -11.20 5.16 1.54
C THR A 179 -10.93 5.55 2.99
N ILE A 180 -10.34 6.72 3.24
CA ILE A 180 -10.04 7.19 4.60
C ILE A 180 -11.34 7.47 5.37
N GLY A 181 -12.30 8.15 4.73
CA GLY A 181 -13.60 8.44 5.32
C GLY A 181 -14.37 7.15 5.65
N GLY A 182 -14.45 6.22 4.70
CA GLY A 182 -15.07 4.90 4.91
C GLY A 182 -14.42 4.14 6.06
N ALA A 183 -13.08 4.07 6.10
CA ALA A 183 -12.34 3.40 7.17
C ALA A 183 -12.66 3.98 8.56
N ASN A 184 -12.74 5.30 8.70
CA ASN A 184 -13.06 5.97 9.97
C ASN A 184 -14.47 5.66 10.51
N PHE A 185 -15.41 5.34 9.63
CA PHE A 185 -16.78 5.00 10.02
C PHE A 185 -17.02 3.49 10.15
N VAL A 186 -16.07 2.66 9.72
CA VAL A 186 -16.11 1.21 9.92
C VAL A 186 -15.44 0.81 11.24
N VAL A 187 -14.46 1.61 11.72
CA VAL A 187 -13.78 1.42 13.01
C VAL A 187 -14.52 2.12 14.14
#